data_11af4b4ddcac4e990981f56efd3e813a
#
_entry.id   11af4b4ddcac4e990981f56efd3e813a
#
_cell.length_a   1.000
_cell.length_b   1.000
_cell.length_c   1.000
_cell.angle_alpha   90.00
_cell.angle_beta   90.00
_cell.angle_gamma   90.00
#
_symmetry.space_group_name_H-M   'P 1'
#
loop_
_entity.id
_entity.type
_entity.pdbx_description
1 polymer ?
#
loop_
_entity_poly.entity_id
_entity_poly.type
_entity_poly.pdbx_seq_one_letter_code
_entity_poly.pdbx_strand_id
1 'polypeptide(L)'
;GGLAGKEGAVSFDPIVLERTNETGLKHLHGTLSMARSEPDSGTSEFFICINDQPSLDFGGERNPDGQGFAAFGRVVEGMDVVLRIQEMKTIPSDPDKLEYTSGQSLVEPVRFVSFYRE
;
A
#
# COMPACT_ATOMS: atom_id res chain seq x y z
N GLY A 1 3.26 5.35 -0.17
CA GLY A 1 3.49 6.59 0.27
C GLY A 1 4.30 7.56 -0.57
N GLY A 2 5.40 7.88 -0.09
CA GLY A 2 6.32 8.73 -0.78
C GLY A 2 5.90 10.19 -0.84
N LEU A 3 5.67 10.72 -2.02
CA LEU A 3 5.46 12.14 -2.25
C LEU A 3 4.00 12.55 -2.47
N ALA A 4 3.05 11.63 -2.34
CA ALA A 4 1.64 11.95 -2.54
C ALA A 4 1.19 13.12 -1.67
N GLY A 5 0.50 14.08 -2.29
CA GLY A 5 0.05 15.31 -1.63
C GLY A 5 1.12 16.35 -1.31
N LYS A 6 2.38 16.10 -1.65
CA LYS A 6 3.46 17.09 -1.51
C LYS A 6 3.58 17.96 -2.75
N GLU A 7 3.93 19.22 -2.55
CA GLU A 7 4.21 20.15 -3.64
C GLU A 7 5.34 19.60 -4.52
N GLY A 8 5.17 19.66 -5.84
CA GLY A 8 6.13 19.16 -6.82
C GLY A 8 6.09 17.64 -7.05
N ALA A 9 5.22 16.91 -6.36
CA ALA A 9 5.03 15.48 -6.61
C ALA A 9 4.40 15.23 -7.98
N VAL A 10 4.87 14.19 -8.67
CA VAL A 10 4.25 13.73 -9.92
C VAL A 10 2.92 13.05 -9.58
N SER A 11 1.86 13.44 -10.26
CA SER A 11 0.53 12.86 -10.13
C SER A 11 0.17 12.10 -11.41
N PHE A 12 -0.45 10.94 -11.25
CA PHE A 12 -0.95 10.13 -12.35
C PHE A 12 -2.48 10.06 -12.31
N ASP A 13 -3.08 9.80 -13.45
CA ASP A 13 -4.51 9.55 -13.52
C ASP A 13 -4.86 8.26 -12.75
N PRO A 14 -6.02 8.23 -12.08
CA PRO A 14 -6.49 7.03 -11.42
C PRO A 14 -6.70 5.87 -12.39
N ILE A 15 -6.47 4.65 -11.91
CA ILE A 15 -6.67 3.42 -12.67
C ILE A 15 -7.83 2.60 -12.11
N VAL A 16 -8.43 1.79 -12.97
CA VAL A 16 -9.51 0.88 -12.60
C VAL A 16 -9.02 -0.13 -11.56
N LEU A 17 -9.86 -0.40 -10.57
CA LEU A 17 -9.61 -1.41 -9.54
C LEU A 17 -9.72 -2.82 -10.14
N GLU A 18 -8.60 -3.52 -10.20
CA GLU A 18 -8.55 -4.92 -10.61
C GLU A 18 -8.80 -5.81 -9.38
N ARG A 19 -10.04 -6.21 -9.19
CA ARG A 19 -10.50 -6.94 -8.01
C ARG A 19 -9.94 -8.36 -7.97
N THR A 20 -9.69 -8.89 -6.77
CA THR A 20 -9.10 -10.23 -6.60
C THR A 20 -10.00 -11.36 -7.10
N ASN A 21 -11.32 -11.18 -7.09
CA ASN A 21 -12.26 -12.16 -7.69
C ASN A 21 -12.23 -12.19 -9.22
N GLU A 22 -11.72 -11.14 -9.86
CA GLU A 22 -11.54 -11.07 -11.31
C GLU A 22 -10.15 -11.58 -11.73
N THR A 23 -9.12 -11.22 -10.99
CA THR A 23 -7.73 -11.60 -11.30
C THR A 23 -7.31 -12.96 -10.76
N GLY A 24 -7.98 -13.45 -9.71
CA GLY A 24 -7.57 -14.65 -8.99
C GLY A 24 -6.34 -14.46 -8.07
N LEU A 25 -5.79 -13.25 -7.99
CA LEU A 25 -4.66 -12.92 -7.13
C LEU A 25 -5.15 -12.54 -5.74
N LYS A 26 -4.57 -13.18 -4.71
CA LYS A 26 -4.94 -12.93 -3.31
C LYS A 26 -3.85 -12.16 -2.57
N HIS A 27 -4.24 -11.53 -1.46
CA HIS A 27 -3.32 -10.84 -0.57
C HIS A 27 -2.66 -11.83 0.39
N LEU A 28 -1.56 -12.40 -0.05
CA LEU A 28 -0.71 -13.30 0.73
C LEU A 28 0.51 -12.55 1.28
N HIS A 29 1.26 -13.19 2.17
CA HIS A 29 2.52 -12.63 2.67
C HIS A 29 3.45 -12.26 1.50
N GLY A 30 3.91 -11.00 1.48
CA GLY A 30 4.76 -10.48 0.41
C GLY A 30 4.03 -9.96 -0.83
N THR A 31 2.71 -10.00 -0.88
CA THR A 31 1.93 -9.46 -2.00
C THR A 31 2.05 -7.93 -2.07
N LEU A 32 2.27 -7.41 -3.28
CA LEU A 32 2.20 -5.98 -3.58
C LEU A 32 0.79 -5.64 -4.04
N SER A 33 0.24 -4.56 -3.48
CA SER A 33 -1.12 -4.12 -3.77
C SER A 33 -1.20 -2.60 -3.87
N MET A 34 -2.12 -2.11 -4.71
CA MET A 34 -2.32 -0.67 -4.90
C MET A 34 -3.10 -0.06 -3.74
N ALA A 35 -2.57 1.04 -3.20
CA ALA A 35 -3.31 1.86 -2.26
C ALA A 35 -4.41 2.65 -2.98
N ARG A 36 -5.53 2.85 -2.31
CA ARG A 36 -6.67 3.61 -2.81
C ARG A 36 -7.51 4.20 -1.67
N SER A 37 -8.29 5.21 -1.96
CA SER A 37 -9.40 5.66 -1.10
C SER A 37 -10.71 5.04 -1.59
N GLU A 38 -11.32 5.59 -2.63
CA GLU A 38 -12.51 5.01 -3.27
C GLU A 38 -12.11 3.94 -4.31
N PRO A 39 -13.04 3.07 -4.76
CA PRO A 39 -12.81 2.22 -5.93
C PRO A 39 -12.40 3.08 -7.13
N ASP A 40 -11.49 2.56 -7.94
CA ASP A 40 -10.96 3.24 -9.14
C ASP A 40 -10.23 4.57 -8.86
N SER A 41 -9.69 4.75 -7.65
CA SER A 41 -8.95 5.96 -7.25
C SER A 41 -7.44 5.75 -7.11
N GLY A 42 -6.94 4.54 -7.28
CA GLY A 42 -5.51 4.23 -7.16
C GLY A 42 -4.68 4.94 -8.22
N THR A 43 -3.55 5.51 -7.85
CA THR A 43 -2.65 6.24 -8.76
C THR A 43 -1.24 5.65 -8.80
N SER A 44 -0.43 5.85 -7.76
CA SER A 44 0.98 5.44 -7.76
C SER A 44 1.44 4.82 -6.44
N GLU A 45 0.62 4.88 -5.42
CA GLU A 45 0.99 4.35 -4.11
C GLU A 45 0.65 2.87 -4.00
N PHE A 46 1.55 2.13 -3.40
CA PHE A 46 1.38 0.70 -3.16
C PHE A 46 1.85 0.33 -1.76
N PHE A 47 1.47 -0.85 -1.34
CA PHE A 47 1.92 -1.44 -0.07
C PHE A 47 2.32 -2.89 -0.28
N ILE A 48 3.03 -3.44 0.70
CA ILE A 48 3.47 -4.84 0.73
C ILE A 48 2.79 -5.51 1.92
N CYS A 49 2.11 -6.60 1.69
CA CYS A 49 1.45 -7.37 2.74
C CYS A 49 2.47 -8.09 3.63
N ILE A 50 2.32 -7.93 4.93
CA ILE A 50 3.02 -8.74 5.92
C ILE A 50 2.00 -9.73 6.47
N ASN A 51 2.31 -11.01 6.37
CA ASN A 51 1.38 -12.13 6.56
C ASN A 51 0.22 -12.11 5.55
N ASP A 52 -0.54 -13.17 5.51
CA ASP A 52 -1.72 -13.28 4.66
C ASP A 52 -2.80 -12.32 5.16
N GLN A 53 -3.39 -11.58 4.25
CA GLN A 53 -4.35 -10.51 4.55
C GLN A 53 -5.66 -10.71 3.78
N PRO A 54 -6.47 -11.74 4.11
CA PRO A 54 -7.70 -12.01 3.38
C PRO A 54 -8.75 -10.90 3.48
N SER A 55 -8.67 -10.06 4.51
CA SER A 55 -9.54 -8.89 4.66
C SER A 55 -9.36 -7.84 3.55
N LEU A 56 -8.25 -7.89 2.82
CA LEU A 56 -7.94 -7.01 1.69
C LEU A 56 -8.47 -7.53 0.36
N ASP A 57 -8.89 -8.79 0.30
CA ASP A 57 -9.48 -9.37 -0.90
C ASP A 57 -10.91 -8.87 -1.14
N PHE A 58 -11.42 -9.09 -2.36
CA PHE A 58 -12.82 -8.79 -2.67
C PHE A 58 -13.76 -9.52 -1.70
N GLY A 59 -14.71 -8.79 -1.15
CA GLY A 59 -15.61 -9.28 -0.10
C GLY A 59 -15.04 -9.22 1.31
N GLY A 60 -13.77 -8.82 1.47
CA GLY A 60 -13.13 -8.63 2.76
C GLY A 60 -13.63 -7.38 3.50
N GLU A 61 -13.33 -7.33 4.78
CA GLU A 61 -13.89 -6.31 5.70
C GLU A 61 -12.98 -5.08 5.88
N ARG A 62 -11.80 -5.04 5.24
CA ARG A 62 -10.87 -3.93 5.44
C ARG A 62 -11.45 -2.59 5.02
N ASN A 63 -12.19 -2.55 3.91
CA ASN A 63 -12.95 -1.40 3.47
C ASN A 63 -14.45 -1.68 3.54
N PRO A 64 -15.26 -0.71 3.98
CA PRO A 64 -16.72 -0.87 4.08
C PRO A 64 -17.39 -1.16 2.73
N ASP A 65 -16.77 -0.76 1.61
CA ASP A 65 -17.29 -1.00 0.27
C ASP A 65 -17.21 -2.47 -0.18
N GLY A 66 -16.46 -3.33 0.54
CA GLY A 66 -16.29 -4.74 0.23
C GLY A 66 -15.56 -5.03 -1.07
N GLN A 67 -15.03 -4.02 -1.77
CA GLN A 67 -14.40 -4.19 -3.07
C GLN A 67 -12.94 -4.67 -2.99
N GLY A 68 -12.30 -4.52 -1.85
CA GLY A 68 -10.90 -4.92 -1.64
C GLY A 68 -9.90 -4.03 -2.36
N PHE A 69 -8.70 -4.56 -2.54
CA PHE A 69 -7.58 -3.88 -3.19
C PHE A 69 -7.08 -4.68 -4.38
N ALA A 70 -6.34 -4.04 -5.28
CA ALA A 70 -5.76 -4.66 -6.46
C ALA A 70 -4.36 -5.23 -6.14
N ALA A 71 -4.29 -6.54 -5.93
CA ALA A 71 -3.02 -7.26 -5.85
C ALA A 71 -2.40 -7.36 -7.25
N PHE A 72 -1.14 -6.96 -7.43
CA PHE A 72 -0.51 -6.91 -8.75
C PHE A 72 0.88 -7.54 -8.82
N GLY A 73 1.47 -7.90 -7.70
CA GLY A 73 2.80 -8.47 -7.67
C GLY A 73 3.13 -9.11 -6.34
N ARG A 74 4.34 -9.61 -6.22
CA ARG A 74 4.84 -10.18 -4.96
C ARG A 74 6.33 -9.93 -4.80
N VAL A 75 6.80 -9.88 -3.57
CA VAL A 75 8.23 -9.86 -3.25
C VAL A 75 8.81 -11.24 -3.55
N VAL A 76 9.83 -11.29 -4.39
CA VAL A 76 10.54 -12.54 -4.75
C VAL A 76 11.85 -12.70 -4.01
N GLU A 77 12.43 -11.59 -3.52
CA GLU A 77 13.68 -11.56 -2.75
C GLU A 77 13.68 -10.32 -1.85
N GLY A 78 14.26 -10.40 -0.66
CA GLY A 78 14.41 -9.27 0.24
C GLY A 78 13.24 -9.04 1.21
N MET A 79 12.40 -10.03 1.47
CA MET A 79 11.30 -9.90 2.43
C MET A 79 11.80 -9.60 3.85
N ASP A 80 13.00 -10.04 4.21
CA ASP A 80 13.67 -9.69 5.48
C ASP A 80 13.92 -8.18 5.60
N VAL A 81 14.22 -7.50 4.50
CA VAL A 81 14.36 -6.04 4.45
C VAL A 81 13.01 -5.36 4.70
N VAL A 82 11.95 -5.86 4.08
CA VAL A 82 10.58 -5.33 4.29
C VAL A 82 10.18 -5.43 5.76
N LEU A 83 10.44 -6.57 6.39
CA LEU A 83 10.15 -6.77 7.81
C LEU A 83 10.94 -5.83 8.72
N ARG A 84 12.21 -5.55 8.39
CA ARG A 84 13.01 -4.58 9.14
C ARG A 84 12.49 -3.14 8.99
N ILE A 85 12.01 -2.78 7.81
CA ILE A 85 11.39 -1.47 7.57
C ILE A 85 10.13 -1.31 8.43
N GLN A 86 9.31 -2.35 8.53
CA GLN A 86 8.10 -2.31 9.36
C GLN A 86 8.40 -2.05 10.84
N GLU A 87 9.53 -2.54 11.34
CA GLU A 87 9.95 -2.35 12.73
C GLU A 87 10.56 -0.97 13.00
N MET A 88 10.80 -0.15 12.00
CA MET A 88 11.36 1.19 12.15
C MET A 88 10.39 2.12 12.86
N LYS A 89 10.95 3.11 13.59
CA LYS A 89 10.16 4.09 14.33
C LYS A 89 9.29 4.92 13.43
N THR A 90 8.03 5.07 13.82
CA THR A 90 7.06 5.95 13.17
C THR A 90 6.86 7.24 13.96
N ILE A 91 6.40 8.28 13.28
CA ILE A 91 5.99 9.53 13.93
C ILE A 91 4.70 9.22 14.70
N PRO A 92 4.63 9.54 16.01
CA PRO A 92 3.43 9.29 16.80
C PRO A 92 2.20 9.98 16.21
N SER A 93 1.05 9.35 16.38
CA SER A 93 -0.24 9.95 16.01
C SER A 93 -0.46 11.22 16.81
N ASP A 94 -0.85 12.29 16.13
CA ASP A 94 -1.29 13.52 16.76
C ASP A 94 -2.83 13.46 16.91
N PRO A 95 -3.39 13.45 18.14
CA PRO A 95 -4.82 13.36 18.34
C PRO A 95 -5.58 14.56 17.77
N ASP A 96 -4.90 15.70 17.56
CA ASP A 96 -5.48 16.91 16.97
C ASP A 96 -5.44 16.90 15.43
N LYS A 97 -4.76 15.92 14.82
CA LYS A 97 -4.65 15.74 13.38
C LYS A 97 -5.17 14.37 12.98
N LEU A 98 -6.43 14.28 12.65
CA LEU A 98 -7.09 13.06 12.17
C LEU A 98 -6.72 12.78 10.70
N GLU A 99 -5.45 12.48 10.43
CA GLU A 99 -5.02 12.02 9.13
C GLU A 99 -5.14 10.49 9.04
N TYR A 100 -5.59 9.98 7.90
CA TYR A 100 -5.75 8.54 7.64
C TYR A 100 -4.47 7.75 7.89
N THR A 101 -3.31 8.36 7.64
CA THR A 101 -1.98 7.75 7.81
C THR A 101 -1.31 8.09 9.14
N SER A 102 -2.06 8.64 10.09
CA SER A 102 -1.55 9.05 11.40
C SER A 102 -0.88 7.87 12.11
N GLY A 103 0.34 8.07 12.60
CA GLY A 103 1.14 7.04 13.25
C GLY A 103 1.82 6.04 12.29
N GLN A 104 1.66 6.17 10.98
CA GLN A 104 2.20 5.24 9.99
C GLN A 104 3.43 5.76 9.26
N SER A 105 3.70 7.07 9.31
CA SER A 105 4.87 7.65 8.66
C SER A 105 6.14 7.37 9.45
N LEU A 106 7.20 6.95 8.76
CA LEU A 106 8.50 6.73 9.39
C LEU A 106 9.14 8.05 9.81
N VAL A 107 9.82 8.05 10.97
CA VAL A 107 10.65 9.18 11.42
C VAL A 107 11.76 9.45 10.41
N GLU A 108 12.43 8.38 9.94
CA GLU A 108 13.43 8.43 8.87
C GLU A 108 12.90 7.68 7.64
N PRO A 109 12.43 8.39 6.60
CA PRO A 109 11.91 7.74 5.40
C PRO A 109 12.96 6.87 4.71
N VAL A 110 12.54 5.71 4.25
CA VAL A 110 13.36 4.86 3.37
C VAL A 110 13.35 5.45 1.97
N ARG A 111 14.54 5.68 1.42
CA ARG A 111 14.69 6.20 0.05
C ARG A 111 14.94 5.08 -0.93
N PHE A 112 14.25 5.10 -2.06
CA PHE A 112 14.59 4.24 -3.18
C PHE A 112 15.87 4.76 -3.83
N VAL A 113 16.89 3.91 -3.92
CA VAL A 113 18.13 4.21 -4.63
C VAL A 113 17.92 4.04 -6.14
N SER A 114 17.22 2.98 -6.51
CA SER A 114 16.84 2.70 -7.90
C SER A 114 15.51 1.96 -7.95
N PHE A 115 14.79 2.16 -9.03
CA PHE A 115 13.53 1.47 -9.31
C PHE A 115 13.45 1.27 -10.82
N TYR A 116 13.55 0.03 -11.27
CA TYR A 116 13.63 -0.29 -12.69
C TYR A 116 12.93 -1.63 -12.98
N ARG A 117 12.59 -1.82 -14.23
CA ARG A 117 12.01 -3.05 -14.74
C ARG A 117 13.10 -3.84 -15.48
N GLU A 118 13.25 -5.10 -15.13
CA GLU A 118 14.11 -6.02 -15.84
C GLU A 118 13.52 -6.43 -17.20
#